data_dd1fb99fe4ff5c821825b1984699593d
#
_entry.id   dd1fb99fe4ff5c821825b1984699593d
#
_cell.length_a   1.000
_cell.length_b   1.000
_cell.length_c   1.000
_cell.angle_alpha   90.00
_cell.angle_beta   90.00
_cell.angle_gamma   90.00
#
_symmetry.space_group_name_H-M   'P 1'
#
loop_
_entity.id
_entity.type
_entity.pdbx_description
1 polymer ?
#
loop_
_entity_poly.entity_id
_entity_poly.type
_entity_poly.pdbx_seq_one_letter_code
_entity_poly.pdbx_strand_id
1 'polypeptide(L)'
;MNYLRLLHILRKQRQGLLLVGCATLILMSCGVDRNIKKGDKHLSLGEYYDAATQFKTAYQRTSPKDRRQRGELSLKMADCYSRIASSQRAIAAYRNAIRYKQDNGETHKSLADNLMKEGSYTEAVKEYQIALDSMPNNQVIAQSLQAASLAAGMKERGSKYIVKRMDVFNSRRQDYSPMLFGDKYDQLYFTSTRNEAKGDDLSGITGAKAGDIFLSEKDDKGKWSAPRAIESALNTEADEGTPAFSVDGREMYITQCLTDPSNPRYAQIAVSNRSDAAWGKATKLEISRDTLSSFAHPAVSPDGNWLYFTSDMPGGKGGLDIWRVRLTGGTTGGVENLGEPINTPEDEEFPTFRPNGDLYFSSNGHGGLGGLDIFIAKVGNDHHYHLEHPGYPLNSQGDDFGMTFEGIHNRGFFSSNRNDGRGWDHIYSFEL
;
A
#
# COMPACT_ATOMS: atom_id res chain seq x y z
N MET A 1 37.00 59.68 -33.29
CA MET A 1 37.07 58.27 -33.72
C MET A 1 36.81 57.26 -32.60
N ASN A 2 36.33 57.66 -31.42
CA ASN A 2 36.16 56.73 -30.24
C ASN A 2 34.73 56.41 -29.90
N TYR A 3 33.71 57.08 -30.38
CA TYR A 3 32.33 56.86 -30.00
C TYR A 3 31.69 55.58 -30.70
N LEU A 4 32.05 55.40 -31.96
CA LEU A 4 31.59 54.30 -32.78
C LEU A 4 32.16 52.89 -32.30
N ARG A 5 33.37 52.86 -31.76
CA ARG A 5 34.02 51.70 -31.21
C ARG A 5 33.36 51.28 -29.87
N LEU A 6 32.96 52.22 -29.04
CA LEU A 6 32.31 51.98 -27.77
C LEU A 6 30.89 51.37 -27.96
N LEU A 7 30.13 51.87 -28.92
CA LEU A 7 28.82 51.36 -29.30
C LEU A 7 28.89 49.93 -29.88
N HIS A 8 29.96 49.63 -30.62
CA HIS A 8 30.15 48.26 -31.17
C HIS A 8 30.52 47.24 -30.09
N ILE A 9 31.30 47.61 -29.08
CA ILE A 9 31.66 46.79 -27.93
C ILE A 9 30.43 46.52 -27.05
N LEU A 10 29.63 47.54 -26.75
CA LEU A 10 28.39 47.41 -25.97
C LEU A 10 27.33 46.55 -26.68
N ARG A 11 27.25 46.62 -28.02
CA ARG A 11 26.34 45.77 -28.82
C ARG A 11 26.79 44.32 -28.86
N LYS A 12 28.10 44.02 -28.94
CA LYS A 12 28.68 42.68 -28.83
C LYS A 12 28.49 42.07 -27.41
N GLN A 13 28.66 42.87 -26.35
CA GLN A 13 28.40 42.42 -24.98
C GLN A 13 26.92 42.11 -24.74
N ARG A 14 25.97 42.92 -25.27
CA ARG A 14 24.54 42.64 -25.21
C ARG A 14 24.15 41.40 -26.01
N GLN A 15 24.74 41.15 -27.18
CA GLN A 15 24.51 39.93 -27.95
C GLN A 15 25.09 38.68 -27.27
N GLY A 16 26.26 38.80 -26.63
CA GLY A 16 26.85 37.73 -25.83
C GLY A 16 26.01 37.35 -24.60
N LEU A 17 25.49 38.35 -23.87
CA LEU A 17 24.59 38.10 -22.72
C LEU A 17 23.25 37.48 -23.15
N LEU A 18 22.69 37.88 -24.30
CA LEU A 18 21.47 37.30 -24.86
C LEU A 18 21.69 35.83 -25.30
N LEU A 19 22.83 35.52 -25.92
CA LEU A 19 23.18 34.16 -26.33
C LEU A 19 23.44 33.22 -25.12
N VAL A 20 24.12 33.72 -24.09
CA VAL A 20 24.32 32.94 -22.84
C VAL A 20 22.99 32.76 -22.10
N GLY A 21 22.11 33.76 -22.07
CA GLY A 21 20.77 33.66 -21.49
C GLY A 21 19.88 32.69 -22.25
N CYS A 22 19.91 32.64 -23.58
CA CYS A 22 19.18 31.65 -24.37
C CYS A 22 19.75 30.25 -24.23
N ALA A 23 21.06 30.07 -24.17
CA ALA A 23 21.68 28.75 -23.98
C ALA A 23 21.39 28.20 -22.61
N THR A 24 21.38 29.00 -21.54
CA THR A 24 21.00 28.55 -20.19
C THR A 24 19.53 28.19 -20.10
N LEU A 25 18.62 28.89 -20.77
CA LEU A 25 17.20 28.57 -20.85
C LEU A 25 16.94 27.27 -21.61
N ILE A 26 17.63 27.01 -22.71
CA ILE A 26 17.54 25.77 -23.49
C ILE A 26 18.08 24.57 -22.68
N LEU A 27 19.18 24.73 -21.97
CA LEU A 27 19.76 23.69 -21.14
C LEU A 27 18.85 23.36 -19.92
N MET A 28 18.17 24.33 -19.35
CA MET A 28 17.18 24.10 -18.29
C MET A 28 15.95 23.38 -18.81
N SER A 29 15.41 23.74 -19.97
CA SER A 29 14.26 23.05 -20.58
C SER A 29 14.58 21.58 -20.90
N CYS A 30 15.72 21.27 -21.50
CA CYS A 30 16.16 19.90 -21.75
C CYS A 30 16.28 19.08 -20.46
N GLY A 31 16.67 19.71 -19.34
CA GLY A 31 16.78 19.04 -18.04
C GLY A 31 15.42 18.71 -17.42
N VAL A 32 14.41 19.58 -17.58
CA VAL A 32 13.04 19.36 -17.13
C VAL A 32 12.42 18.21 -17.89
N ASP A 33 12.42 18.26 -19.23
CA ASP A 33 11.84 17.23 -20.10
C ASP A 33 12.47 15.86 -19.86
N ARG A 34 13.78 15.81 -19.63
CA ARG A 34 14.49 14.57 -19.29
C ARG A 34 13.97 13.93 -17.99
N ASN A 35 13.76 14.76 -16.95
CA ASN A 35 13.25 14.24 -15.67
C ASN A 35 11.78 13.82 -15.78
N ILE A 36 10.96 14.53 -16.56
CA ILE A 36 9.58 14.12 -16.83
C ILE A 36 9.56 12.74 -17.50
N LYS A 37 10.32 12.55 -18.59
CA LYS A 37 10.42 11.26 -19.30
C LYS A 37 10.88 10.13 -18.39
N LYS A 38 11.85 10.39 -17.50
CA LYS A 38 12.29 9.39 -16.51
C LYS A 38 11.19 9.07 -15.51
N GLY A 39 10.50 10.10 -15.00
CA GLY A 39 9.38 9.92 -14.09
C GLY A 39 8.24 9.12 -14.73
N ASP A 40 7.88 9.41 -15.98
CA ASP A 40 6.87 8.67 -16.72
C ASP A 40 7.27 7.20 -16.96
N LYS A 41 8.56 6.94 -17.22
CA LYS A 41 9.08 5.56 -17.31
C LYS A 41 8.94 4.82 -15.98
N HIS A 42 9.38 5.42 -14.87
CA HIS A 42 9.23 4.80 -13.55
C HIS A 42 7.76 4.57 -13.22
N LEU A 43 6.89 5.54 -13.51
CA LEU A 43 5.45 5.39 -13.31
C LEU A 43 4.87 4.22 -14.09
N SER A 44 5.26 4.04 -15.36
CA SER A 44 4.80 2.91 -16.19
C SER A 44 5.28 1.55 -15.68
N LEU A 45 6.34 1.53 -14.86
CA LEU A 45 6.85 0.32 -14.20
C LEU A 45 6.25 0.13 -12.78
N GLY A 46 5.40 1.05 -12.31
CA GLY A 46 4.88 1.03 -10.94
C GLY A 46 5.90 1.46 -9.88
N GLU A 47 7.00 2.08 -10.28
CA GLU A 47 8.05 2.59 -9.38
C GLU A 47 7.69 3.99 -8.87
N TYR A 48 6.67 4.06 -8.00
CA TYR A 48 6.04 5.32 -7.58
C TYR A 48 6.97 6.25 -6.82
N TYR A 49 7.85 5.74 -5.98
CA TYR A 49 8.81 6.56 -5.24
C TYR A 49 9.82 7.22 -6.19
N ASP A 50 10.38 6.44 -7.13
CA ASP A 50 11.33 6.96 -8.10
C ASP A 50 10.66 7.94 -9.07
N ALA A 51 9.42 7.64 -9.51
CA ALA A 51 8.63 8.56 -10.31
C ALA A 51 8.41 9.89 -9.59
N ALA A 52 7.96 9.87 -8.33
CA ALA A 52 7.78 11.08 -7.52
C ALA A 52 9.06 11.89 -7.39
N THR A 53 10.21 11.21 -7.21
CA THR A 53 11.53 11.86 -7.10
C THR A 53 11.91 12.57 -8.39
N GLN A 54 11.68 11.95 -9.55
CA GLN A 54 11.94 12.58 -10.85
C GLN A 54 10.99 13.76 -11.11
N PHE A 55 9.69 13.61 -10.83
CA PHE A 55 8.71 14.69 -10.99
C PHE A 55 8.99 15.86 -10.04
N LYS A 56 9.43 15.60 -8.80
CA LYS A 56 9.86 16.62 -7.85
C LYS A 56 11.05 17.40 -8.39
N THR A 57 12.04 16.71 -8.96
CA THR A 57 13.20 17.35 -9.58
C THR A 57 12.81 18.21 -10.78
N ALA A 58 11.90 17.71 -11.65
CA ALA A 58 11.34 18.46 -12.75
C ALA A 58 10.60 19.71 -12.25
N TYR A 59 9.73 19.58 -11.25
CA TYR A 59 8.99 20.68 -10.65
C TYR A 59 9.90 21.80 -10.12
N GLN A 60 10.99 21.45 -9.43
CA GLN A 60 11.94 22.40 -8.89
C GLN A 60 12.67 23.20 -9.99
N ARG A 61 12.88 22.58 -11.15
CA ARG A 61 13.52 23.20 -12.32
C ARG A 61 12.56 23.95 -13.22
N THR A 62 11.25 23.70 -13.10
CA THR A 62 10.22 24.37 -13.88
C THR A 62 10.05 25.82 -13.42
N SER A 63 10.03 26.75 -14.36
CA SER A 63 9.83 28.18 -14.07
C SER A 63 8.56 28.40 -13.22
N PRO A 64 8.60 29.27 -12.19
CA PRO A 64 7.40 29.66 -11.45
C PRO A 64 6.31 30.30 -12.33
N LYS A 65 6.66 30.81 -13.50
CA LYS A 65 5.70 31.37 -14.47
C LYS A 65 5.00 30.31 -15.29
N ASP A 66 5.56 29.11 -15.41
CA ASP A 66 4.92 27.99 -16.10
C ASP A 66 3.97 27.25 -15.13
N ARG A 67 2.85 27.92 -14.91
CA ARG A 67 1.82 27.43 -13.99
C ARG A 67 1.21 26.11 -14.44
N ARG A 68 1.07 25.91 -15.76
CA ARG A 68 0.49 24.68 -16.32
C ARG A 68 1.38 23.47 -16.00
N GLN A 69 2.65 23.53 -16.38
CA GLN A 69 3.58 22.42 -16.14
C GLN A 69 3.77 22.14 -14.64
N ARG A 70 3.80 23.18 -13.80
CA ARG A 70 3.84 23.00 -12.34
C ARG A 70 2.59 22.30 -11.80
N GLY A 71 1.42 22.59 -12.35
CA GLY A 71 0.18 21.92 -11.98
C GLY A 71 0.20 20.44 -12.34
N GLU A 72 0.56 20.13 -13.59
CA GLU A 72 0.66 18.74 -14.08
C GLU A 72 1.66 17.91 -13.27
N LEU A 73 2.84 18.48 -12.96
CA LEU A 73 3.86 17.82 -12.14
C LEU A 73 3.40 17.64 -10.68
N SER A 74 2.69 18.62 -10.12
CA SER A 74 2.13 18.51 -8.77
C SER A 74 1.12 17.37 -8.69
N LEU A 75 0.26 17.22 -9.69
CA LEU A 75 -0.71 16.12 -9.75
C LEU A 75 -0.01 14.77 -9.85
N LYS A 76 0.94 14.62 -10.77
CA LYS A 76 1.73 13.36 -10.89
C LYS A 76 2.47 13.00 -9.59
N MET A 77 3.06 13.99 -8.90
CA MET A 77 3.67 13.75 -7.58
C MET A 77 2.65 13.31 -6.54
N ALA A 78 1.47 13.94 -6.52
CA ALA A 78 0.41 13.63 -5.58
C ALA A 78 -0.07 12.19 -5.74
N ASP A 79 -0.33 11.76 -6.97
CA ASP A 79 -0.75 10.39 -7.28
C ASP A 79 0.31 9.37 -6.84
N CYS A 80 1.59 9.65 -7.11
CA CYS A 80 2.68 8.78 -6.65
C CYS A 80 2.75 8.70 -5.12
N TYR A 81 2.67 9.84 -4.41
CA TYR A 81 2.70 9.85 -2.94
C TYR A 81 1.49 9.16 -2.32
N SER A 82 0.31 9.30 -2.93
CA SER A 82 -0.91 8.59 -2.51
C SER A 82 -0.73 7.07 -2.60
N ARG A 83 -0.14 6.58 -3.69
CA ARG A 83 0.13 5.15 -3.93
C ARG A 83 1.11 4.51 -2.94
N ILE A 84 1.98 5.29 -2.33
CA ILE A 84 2.95 4.80 -1.32
C ILE A 84 2.56 5.19 0.11
N ALA A 85 1.29 5.42 0.36
CA ALA A 85 0.70 5.80 1.65
C ALA A 85 1.35 7.05 2.31
N SER A 86 1.99 7.92 1.52
CA SER A 86 2.58 9.17 2.01
C SER A 86 1.56 10.31 1.98
N SER A 87 0.47 10.16 2.76
CA SER A 87 -0.73 10.99 2.70
C SER A 87 -0.46 12.48 2.88
N GLN A 88 0.40 12.85 3.82
CA GLN A 88 0.74 14.28 4.04
C GLN A 88 1.41 14.93 2.83
N ARG A 89 2.30 14.20 2.16
CA ARG A 89 2.94 14.68 0.92
C ARG A 89 1.94 14.72 -0.24
N ALA A 90 1.07 13.72 -0.33
CA ALA A 90 0.00 13.66 -1.33
C ALA A 90 -0.94 14.86 -1.17
N ILE A 91 -1.46 15.13 0.04
CA ILE A 91 -2.31 16.29 0.35
C ILE A 91 -1.65 17.61 -0.07
N ALA A 92 -0.39 17.81 0.31
CA ALA A 92 0.34 19.04 -0.06
C ALA A 92 0.47 19.19 -1.58
N ALA A 93 0.73 18.10 -2.30
CA ALA A 93 0.89 18.09 -3.75
C ALA A 93 -0.47 18.26 -4.48
N TYR A 94 -1.56 17.63 -4.02
CA TYR A 94 -2.91 17.84 -4.57
C TYR A 94 -3.37 19.29 -4.37
N ARG A 95 -3.22 19.87 -3.18
CA ARG A 95 -3.53 21.29 -2.92
C ARG A 95 -2.75 22.22 -3.84
N ASN A 96 -1.49 21.86 -4.12
CA ASN A 96 -0.66 22.62 -5.05
C ASN A 96 -1.13 22.46 -6.50
N ALA A 97 -1.54 21.27 -6.92
CA ALA A 97 -2.13 21.00 -8.23
C ALA A 97 -3.41 21.84 -8.43
N ILE A 98 -4.32 21.83 -7.47
CA ILE A 98 -5.57 22.63 -7.47
C ILE A 98 -5.25 24.12 -7.61
N ARG A 99 -4.26 24.65 -6.87
CA ARG A 99 -3.81 26.03 -6.97
C ARG A 99 -3.34 26.40 -8.39
N TYR A 100 -2.80 25.43 -9.12
CA TYR A 100 -2.38 25.55 -10.51
C TYR A 100 -3.45 25.13 -11.53
N LYS A 101 -4.72 25.04 -11.10
CA LYS A 101 -5.88 24.74 -11.96
C LYS A 101 -5.97 23.30 -12.49
N GLN A 102 -5.44 22.35 -11.72
CA GLN A 102 -5.71 20.94 -11.88
C GLN A 102 -6.84 20.53 -10.89
N ASP A 103 -7.98 21.23 -10.98
CA ASP A 103 -9.09 21.20 -10.03
C ASP A 103 -10.33 20.48 -10.61
N ASN A 104 -10.15 19.27 -11.12
CA ASN A 104 -11.26 18.40 -11.54
C ASN A 104 -11.76 17.50 -10.39
N GLY A 105 -12.90 16.83 -10.61
CA GLY A 105 -13.52 16.00 -9.59
C GLY A 105 -12.62 14.86 -9.08
N GLU A 106 -11.83 14.22 -9.97
CA GLU A 106 -10.89 13.17 -9.56
C GLU A 106 -9.78 13.71 -8.63
N THR A 107 -9.27 14.89 -8.90
CA THR A 107 -8.26 15.53 -8.03
C THR A 107 -8.83 15.79 -6.64
N HIS A 108 -10.08 16.26 -6.54
CA HIS A 108 -10.77 16.49 -5.26
C HIS A 108 -11.08 15.18 -4.54
N LYS A 109 -11.52 14.12 -5.26
CA LYS A 109 -11.69 12.77 -4.69
C LYS A 109 -10.38 12.28 -4.08
N SER A 110 -9.30 12.30 -4.84
CA SER A 110 -7.99 11.81 -4.38
C SER A 110 -7.43 12.63 -3.20
N LEU A 111 -7.67 13.93 -3.17
CA LEU A 111 -7.35 14.77 -2.00
C LEU A 111 -8.17 14.33 -0.78
N ALA A 112 -9.48 14.10 -0.95
CA ALA A 112 -10.35 13.68 0.12
C ALA A 112 -9.97 12.30 0.67
N ASP A 113 -9.62 11.34 -0.18
CA ASP A 113 -9.14 10.01 0.22
C ASP A 113 -7.90 10.12 1.15
N ASN A 114 -6.96 11.00 0.80
CA ASN A 114 -5.76 11.22 1.63
C ASN A 114 -6.08 12.01 2.93
N LEU A 115 -7.07 12.91 2.91
CA LEU A 115 -7.55 13.59 4.11
C LEU A 115 -8.23 12.63 5.08
N MET A 116 -8.94 11.62 4.58
CA MET A 116 -9.49 10.52 5.39
C MET A 116 -8.37 9.78 6.14
N LYS A 117 -7.30 9.41 5.44
CA LYS A 117 -6.10 8.75 6.02
C LYS A 117 -5.41 9.57 7.12
N GLU A 118 -5.57 10.89 7.11
CA GLU A 118 -5.06 11.78 8.16
C GLU A 118 -6.11 12.10 9.25
N GLY A 119 -7.32 11.55 9.14
CA GLY A 119 -8.42 11.81 10.07
C GLY A 119 -9.03 13.22 9.96
N SER A 120 -8.75 13.92 8.87
CA SER A 120 -9.25 15.27 8.57
C SER A 120 -10.65 15.20 7.95
N TYR A 121 -11.59 14.53 8.65
CA TYR A 121 -12.90 14.17 8.13
C TYR A 121 -13.74 15.36 7.65
N THR A 122 -13.74 16.47 8.40
CA THR A 122 -14.49 17.67 8.02
C THR A 122 -14.01 18.26 6.70
N GLU A 123 -12.71 18.21 6.43
CA GLU A 123 -12.13 18.69 5.19
C GLU A 123 -12.37 17.67 4.06
N ALA A 124 -12.26 16.37 4.35
CA ALA A 124 -12.55 15.30 3.39
C ALA A 124 -14.00 15.41 2.88
N VAL A 125 -14.97 15.64 3.76
CA VAL A 125 -16.40 15.87 3.38
C VAL A 125 -16.53 17.00 2.36
N LYS A 126 -15.82 18.12 2.56
CA LYS A 126 -15.88 19.26 1.62
C LYS A 126 -15.31 18.88 0.25
N GLU A 127 -14.18 18.21 0.23
CA GLU A 127 -13.51 17.80 -1.00
C GLU A 127 -14.33 16.74 -1.76
N TYR A 128 -14.92 15.75 -1.06
CA TYR A 128 -15.83 14.79 -1.69
C TYR A 128 -17.10 15.46 -2.23
N GLN A 129 -17.63 16.49 -1.55
CA GLN A 129 -18.79 17.23 -2.06
C GLN A 129 -18.44 17.94 -3.38
N ILE A 130 -17.27 18.60 -3.46
CA ILE A 130 -16.80 19.23 -4.70
C ILE A 130 -16.64 18.19 -5.80
N ALA A 131 -16.07 17.02 -5.48
CA ALA A 131 -15.92 15.92 -6.42
C ALA A 131 -17.27 15.41 -6.93
N LEU A 132 -18.24 15.23 -6.03
CA LEU A 132 -19.59 14.77 -6.37
C LEU A 132 -20.36 15.79 -7.20
N ASP A 133 -20.24 17.09 -6.90
CA ASP A 133 -20.86 18.16 -7.69
C ASP A 133 -20.32 18.18 -9.13
N SER A 134 -19.06 17.82 -9.32
CA SER A 134 -18.43 17.65 -10.63
C SER A 134 -18.82 16.33 -11.34
N MET A 135 -19.14 15.30 -10.57
CA MET A 135 -19.46 13.95 -11.06
C MET A 135 -20.71 13.38 -10.36
N PRO A 136 -21.89 13.97 -10.58
CA PRO A 136 -23.09 13.76 -9.72
C PRO A 136 -23.65 12.32 -9.76
N ASN A 137 -23.28 11.51 -10.75
CA ASN A 137 -23.73 10.12 -10.88
C ASN A 137 -22.67 9.10 -10.39
N ASN A 138 -21.57 9.56 -9.79
CA ASN A 138 -20.52 8.68 -9.31
C ASN A 138 -20.90 8.11 -7.93
N GLN A 139 -21.34 6.85 -7.91
CA GLN A 139 -21.78 6.17 -6.69
C GLN A 139 -20.64 5.97 -5.70
N VAL A 140 -19.41 5.73 -6.17
CA VAL A 140 -18.23 5.56 -5.31
C VAL A 140 -17.99 6.85 -4.50
N ILE A 141 -18.00 8.01 -5.16
CA ILE A 141 -17.83 9.30 -4.47
C ILE A 141 -18.96 9.56 -3.48
N ALA A 142 -20.20 9.23 -3.85
CA ALA A 142 -21.35 9.41 -2.95
C ALA A 142 -21.22 8.55 -1.68
N GLN A 143 -20.77 7.29 -1.82
CA GLN A 143 -20.50 6.40 -0.68
C GLN A 143 -19.33 6.90 0.17
N SER A 144 -18.24 7.38 -0.44
CA SER A 144 -17.09 7.96 0.26
C SER A 144 -17.49 9.21 1.04
N LEU A 145 -18.33 10.08 0.47
CA LEU A 145 -18.87 11.26 1.16
C LEU A 145 -19.71 10.86 2.39
N GLN A 146 -20.56 9.85 2.23
CA GLN A 146 -21.36 9.33 3.34
C GLN A 146 -20.46 8.77 4.45
N ALA A 147 -19.46 7.95 4.09
CA ALA A 147 -18.50 7.38 5.03
C ALA A 147 -17.74 8.48 5.79
N ALA A 148 -17.20 9.47 5.08
CA ALA A 148 -16.50 10.61 5.67
C ALA A 148 -17.38 11.38 6.66
N SER A 149 -18.66 11.55 6.34
CA SER A 149 -19.63 12.24 7.21
C SER A 149 -19.91 11.48 8.51
N LEU A 150 -19.78 10.16 8.51
CA LEU A 150 -20.03 9.29 9.67
C LEU A 150 -18.76 9.01 10.48
N ALA A 151 -17.57 9.14 9.90
CA ALA A 151 -16.31 8.69 10.48
C ALA A 151 -16.01 9.31 11.85
N ALA A 152 -16.21 10.62 12.03
CA ALA A 152 -15.98 11.27 13.31
C ALA A 152 -16.85 10.67 14.42
N GLY A 153 -18.15 10.47 14.16
CA GLY A 153 -19.06 9.85 15.11
C GLY A 153 -18.76 8.36 15.36
N MET A 154 -18.26 7.62 14.37
CA MET A 154 -17.79 6.25 14.56
C MET A 154 -16.60 6.20 15.50
N LYS A 155 -15.63 7.11 15.34
CA LYS A 155 -14.47 7.22 16.21
C LYS A 155 -14.84 7.58 17.65
N GLU A 156 -15.77 8.49 17.84
CA GLU A 156 -16.26 8.90 19.17
C GLU A 156 -17.00 7.77 19.91
N ARG A 157 -17.83 7.02 19.21
CA ARG A 157 -18.55 5.87 19.82
C ARG A 157 -17.60 4.80 20.28
N GLY A 158 -16.52 4.57 19.56
CA GLY A 158 -15.55 3.54 19.87
C GLY A 158 -16.14 2.12 19.83
N SER A 159 -15.34 1.17 20.28
CA SER A 159 -15.71 -0.23 20.47
C SER A 159 -15.05 -0.77 21.74
N LYS A 160 -15.23 -2.06 22.02
CA LYS A 160 -14.63 -2.71 23.21
C LYS A 160 -13.18 -3.17 22.96
N TYR A 161 -12.67 -3.03 21.77
CA TYR A 161 -11.29 -3.42 21.48
C TYR A 161 -10.28 -2.61 22.27
N ILE A 162 -9.25 -3.30 22.78
CA ILE A 162 -8.06 -2.69 23.38
C ILE A 162 -6.92 -2.89 22.40
N VAL A 163 -6.31 -1.81 21.94
CA VAL A 163 -5.25 -1.83 20.94
C VAL A 163 -3.99 -1.22 21.53
N LYS A 164 -2.84 -1.90 21.36
CA LYS A 164 -1.54 -1.44 21.85
C LYS A 164 -0.45 -1.67 20.82
N ARG A 165 0.42 -0.67 20.64
CA ARG A 165 1.61 -0.82 19.81
C ARG A 165 2.59 -1.81 20.44
N MET A 166 3.14 -2.70 19.64
CA MET A 166 4.05 -3.76 20.10
C MET A 166 5.50 -3.38 19.84
N ASP A 167 6.08 -2.58 20.73
CA ASP A 167 7.45 -2.05 20.55
C ASP A 167 8.51 -3.16 20.48
N VAL A 168 8.25 -4.35 21.04
CA VAL A 168 9.17 -5.50 20.95
C VAL A 168 9.34 -5.98 19.50
N PHE A 169 8.31 -5.88 18.67
CA PHE A 169 8.34 -6.30 17.27
C PHE A 169 8.77 -5.17 16.34
N ASN A 170 8.40 -3.93 16.68
CA ASN A 170 8.55 -2.79 15.80
C ASN A 170 9.97 -2.22 15.81
N SER A 171 10.49 -1.96 14.62
CA SER A 171 11.75 -1.27 14.37
C SER A 171 11.51 0.23 14.08
N ARG A 172 12.55 0.91 13.61
CA ARG A 172 12.44 2.27 13.05
C ARG A 172 12.02 2.28 11.57
N ARG A 173 11.76 1.11 11.02
CA ARG A 173 11.31 0.88 9.63
C ARG A 173 9.90 0.31 9.65
N GLN A 174 9.47 -0.28 8.55
CA GLN A 174 8.16 -0.94 8.44
C GLN A 174 8.24 -2.35 9.01
N ASP A 175 7.22 -2.72 9.80
CA ASP A 175 7.03 -4.05 10.38
C ASP A 175 5.53 -4.37 10.28
N TYR A 176 5.14 -5.38 9.49
CA TYR A 176 3.75 -5.60 9.13
C TYR A 176 3.42 -7.06 8.80
N SER A 177 2.14 -7.34 8.59
CA SER A 177 1.58 -8.66 8.29
C SER A 177 2.04 -9.75 9.28
N PRO A 178 1.76 -9.57 10.59
CA PRO A 178 2.07 -10.57 11.58
C PRO A 178 1.24 -11.83 11.36
N MET A 179 1.85 -13.00 11.55
CA MET A 179 1.18 -14.29 11.48
C MET A 179 1.67 -15.20 12.60
N LEU A 180 0.77 -15.54 13.51
CA LEU A 180 1.01 -16.49 14.60
C LEU A 180 1.12 -17.92 14.05
N PHE A 181 2.05 -18.67 14.60
CA PHE A 181 2.36 -20.04 14.19
C PHE A 181 2.64 -20.94 15.39
N GLY A 182 2.44 -22.26 15.20
CA GLY A 182 2.65 -23.29 16.21
C GLY A 182 1.40 -23.57 17.05
N ASP A 183 1.34 -24.74 17.64
CA ASP A 183 0.19 -25.22 18.44
C ASP A 183 -0.09 -24.35 19.66
N LYS A 184 0.95 -23.68 20.17
CA LYS A 184 0.87 -22.75 21.31
C LYS A 184 0.79 -21.28 20.93
N TYR A 185 0.79 -20.97 19.62
CA TYR A 185 0.89 -19.57 19.12
C TYR A 185 2.07 -18.82 19.74
N ASP A 186 3.20 -19.49 19.85
CA ASP A 186 4.42 -19.01 20.49
C ASP A 186 5.48 -18.54 19.48
N GLN A 187 5.19 -18.59 18.20
CA GLN A 187 5.97 -18.05 17.12
C GLN A 187 5.18 -16.98 16.37
N LEU A 188 5.79 -15.83 16.14
CA LEU A 188 5.22 -14.76 15.33
C LEU A 188 6.16 -14.48 14.16
N TYR A 189 5.68 -14.82 12.96
CA TYR A 189 6.32 -14.44 11.71
C TYR A 189 5.71 -13.13 11.21
N PHE A 190 6.52 -12.27 10.61
CA PHE A 190 6.05 -11.01 10.04
C PHE A 190 7.05 -10.48 9.02
N THR A 191 6.61 -9.51 8.21
CA THR A 191 7.45 -8.81 7.25
C THR A 191 8.14 -7.63 7.92
N SER A 192 9.43 -7.43 7.63
CA SER A 192 10.16 -6.26 8.10
C SER A 192 11.16 -5.74 7.08
N THR A 193 11.21 -4.42 6.94
CA THR A 193 12.17 -3.70 6.10
C THR A 193 13.34 -3.12 6.93
N ARG A 194 13.58 -3.66 8.14
CA ARG A 194 14.67 -3.23 9.02
C ARG A 194 16.04 -3.45 8.40
N ASN A 195 17.07 -2.89 9.01
CA ASN A 195 18.42 -2.90 8.42
C ASN A 195 18.98 -4.30 8.20
N GLU A 196 18.56 -5.28 9.00
CA GLU A 196 18.97 -6.69 8.94
C GLU A 196 18.29 -7.48 7.80
N ALA A 197 17.27 -6.91 7.14
CA ALA A 197 16.71 -7.51 5.91
C ALA A 197 17.75 -7.52 4.80
N LYS A 198 17.67 -8.50 3.90
CA LYS A 198 18.59 -8.65 2.76
C LYS A 198 18.36 -7.57 1.71
N GLY A 199 19.34 -7.39 0.82
CA GLY A 199 19.32 -6.34 -0.19
C GLY A 199 19.61 -4.96 0.38
N ASP A 200 20.44 -4.17 -0.26
CA ASP A 200 20.81 -2.82 0.20
C ASP A 200 20.11 -1.72 -0.59
N ASP A 201 19.59 -2.04 -1.76
CA ASP A 201 18.91 -1.08 -2.63
C ASP A 201 17.53 -0.72 -2.09
N LEU A 202 17.18 0.55 -2.23
CA LEU A 202 15.83 1.02 -1.94
C LEU A 202 14.88 0.65 -3.08
N SER A 203 13.70 0.18 -2.72
CA SER A 203 12.63 -0.10 -3.67
C SER A 203 12.24 1.17 -4.43
N GLY A 204 12.23 1.11 -5.74
CA GLY A 204 11.68 2.18 -6.58
C GLY A 204 10.18 2.40 -6.37
N ILE A 205 9.47 1.39 -5.83
CA ILE A 205 8.04 1.47 -5.51
C ILE A 205 7.82 2.34 -4.27
N THR A 206 8.44 1.98 -3.14
CA THR A 206 8.14 2.56 -1.83
C THR A 206 9.20 3.50 -1.31
N GLY A 207 10.42 3.43 -1.82
CA GLY A 207 11.60 4.11 -1.26
C GLY A 207 12.09 3.50 0.06
N ALA A 208 11.52 2.38 0.46
CA ALA A 208 11.99 1.59 1.60
C ALA A 208 12.90 0.46 1.12
N LYS A 209 13.65 -0.16 2.02
CA LYS A 209 14.39 -1.38 1.77
C LYS A 209 13.41 -2.53 1.47
N ALA A 210 13.82 -3.54 0.72
CA ALA A 210 13.04 -4.75 0.53
C ALA A 210 12.72 -5.42 1.88
N GLY A 211 11.54 -6.03 1.98
CA GLY A 211 11.10 -6.75 3.16
C GLY A 211 11.59 -8.19 3.17
N ASP A 212 11.91 -8.68 4.36
CA ASP A 212 12.20 -10.08 4.66
C ASP A 212 11.21 -10.62 5.70
N ILE A 213 11.12 -11.93 5.79
CA ILE A 213 10.38 -12.60 6.86
C ILE A 213 11.25 -12.66 8.11
N PHE A 214 10.71 -12.13 9.21
CA PHE A 214 11.28 -12.17 10.54
C PHE A 214 10.48 -13.05 11.49
N LEU A 215 11.13 -13.53 12.52
CA LEU A 215 10.56 -14.38 13.56
C LEU A 215 10.85 -13.80 14.94
N SER A 216 9.84 -13.75 15.79
CA SER A 216 9.93 -13.59 17.24
C SER A 216 9.31 -14.80 17.92
N GLU A 217 9.91 -15.27 19.00
CA GLU A 217 9.47 -16.43 19.75
C GLU A 217 9.10 -16.05 21.17
N LYS A 218 8.04 -16.66 21.71
CA LYS A 218 7.56 -16.47 23.06
C LYS A 218 8.19 -17.50 23.98
N ASP A 219 8.81 -17.08 25.06
CA ASP A 219 9.36 -17.99 26.06
C ASP A 219 8.27 -18.60 26.96
N ASP A 220 8.65 -19.56 27.82
CA ASP A 220 7.73 -20.23 28.75
C ASP A 220 7.06 -19.28 29.76
N LYS A 221 7.60 -18.06 29.92
CA LYS A 221 7.01 -16.99 30.74
C LYS A 221 6.09 -16.05 29.96
N GLY A 222 5.86 -16.35 28.68
CA GLY A 222 5.01 -15.57 27.80
C GLY A 222 5.65 -14.29 27.26
N LYS A 223 6.99 -14.12 27.38
CA LYS A 223 7.71 -12.95 26.91
C LYS A 223 8.24 -13.18 25.48
N TRP A 224 7.96 -12.27 24.58
CA TRP A 224 8.46 -12.27 23.21
C TRP A 224 9.93 -11.90 23.13
N SER A 225 10.68 -12.61 22.30
CA SER A 225 12.08 -12.32 21.99
C SER A 225 12.19 -11.10 21.05
N ALA A 226 13.39 -10.50 20.98
CA ALA A 226 13.69 -9.59 19.87
C ALA A 226 13.59 -10.34 18.55
N PRO A 227 12.99 -9.73 17.50
CA PRO A 227 12.87 -10.35 16.19
C PRO A 227 14.23 -10.61 15.54
N ARG A 228 14.31 -11.72 14.81
CA ARG A 228 15.46 -12.07 13.98
C ARG A 228 15.01 -12.45 12.58
N ALA A 229 15.80 -12.16 11.58
CA ALA A 229 15.55 -12.68 10.23
C ALA A 229 15.59 -14.21 10.28
N ILE A 230 14.70 -14.88 9.57
CA ILE A 230 14.76 -16.34 9.50
C ILE A 230 16.01 -16.76 8.71
N GLU A 231 16.79 -17.66 9.29
CA GLU A 231 17.98 -18.24 8.65
C GLU A 231 17.55 -19.32 7.67
N SER A 232 17.14 -18.94 6.48
CA SER A 232 16.70 -19.86 5.45
C SER A 232 16.94 -19.32 4.05
N ALA A 233 16.79 -20.19 3.04
CA ALA A 233 16.79 -19.80 1.65
C ALA A 233 15.50 -19.07 1.20
N LEU A 234 14.57 -18.82 2.11
CA LEU A 234 13.30 -18.13 1.84
C LEU A 234 13.53 -16.63 1.62
N ASN A 235 14.27 -15.98 2.52
CA ASN A 235 14.65 -14.58 2.35
C ASN A 235 15.72 -14.44 1.28
N THR A 236 15.49 -13.60 0.29
CA THR A 236 16.40 -13.36 -0.84
C THR A 236 16.74 -11.86 -0.96
N GLU A 237 17.25 -11.42 -2.09
CA GLU A 237 17.42 -10.00 -2.41
C GLU A 237 16.13 -9.36 -2.94
N ALA A 238 15.08 -10.16 -3.18
CA ALA A 238 13.77 -9.68 -3.55
C ALA A 238 12.98 -9.22 -2.30
N ASP A 239 11.76 -8.77 -2.52
CA ASP A 239 10.86 -8.34 -1.45
C ASP A 239 9.95 -9.52 -1.10
N GLU A 240 10.15 -10.13 0.05
CA GLU A 240 9.36 -11.23 0.58
C GLU A 240 8.51 -10.76 1.76
N GLY A 241 7.21 -11.10 1.75
CA GLY A 241 6.31 -10.64 2.80
C GLY A 241 5.03 -11.44 2.95
N THR A 242 4.18 -10.98 3.86
CA THR A 242 2.82 -11.48 4.12
C THR A 242 2.74 -13.01 4.27
N PRO A 243 3.42 -13.59 5.28
CA PRO A 243 3.44 -15.04 5.47
C PRO A 243 2.06 -15.58 5.85
N ALA A 244 1.70 -16.73 5.29
CA ALA A 244 0.54 -17.54 5.68
C ALA A 244 0.94 -19.00 5.70
N PHE A 245 0.28 -19.82 6.52
CA PHE A 245 0.67 -21.22 6.72
C PHE A 245 -0.43 -22.17 6.29
N SER A 246 -0.04 -23.35 5.77
CA SER A 246 -0.93 -24.49 5.66
C SER A 246 -1.40 -24.94 7.04
N VAL A 247 -2.58 -25.57 7.12
CA VAL A 247 -3.16 -26.02 8.38
C VAL A 247 -2.26 -27.02 9.14
N ASP A 248 -1.50 -27.83 8.41
CA ASP A 248 -0.54 -28.78 8.98
C ASP A 248 0.83 -28.16 9.30
N GLY A 249 1.02 -26.86 9.03
CA GLY A 249 2.24 -26.12 9.30
C GLY A 249 3.46 -26.53 8.46
N ARG A 250 3.26 -27.25 7.35
CA ARG A 250 4.34 -27.74 6.50
C ARG A 250 4.67 -26.81 5.33
N GLU A 251 3.73 -25.95 4.95
CA GLU A 251 3.89 -24.98 3.87
C GLU A 251 3.73 -23.57 4.40
N MET A 252 4.58 -22.66 3.91
CA MET A 252 4.45 -21.22 4.08
C MET A 252 4.23 -20.60 2.70
N TYR A 253 3.12 -19.90 2.56
CA TYR A 253 2.80 -19.08 1.40
C TYR A 253 3.24 -17.66 1.69
N ILE A 254 3.90 -17.01 0.73
CA ILE A 254 4.37 -15.64 0.85
C ILE A 254 4.03 -14.83 -0.41
N THR A 255 3.93 -13.53 -0.26
CA THR A 255 4.02 -12.61 -1.39
C THR A 255 5.48 -12.35 -1.70
N GLN A 256 5.86 -12.47 -2.96
CA GLN A 256 7.20 -12.13 -3.46
C GLN A 256 7.07 -11.12 -4.59
N CYS A 257 7.74 -9.96 -4.43
CA CYS A 257 7.79 -8.94 -5.46
C CYS A 257 9.10 -9.04 -6.23
N LEU A 258 8.98 -9.36 -7.51
CA LEU A 258 10.13 -9.49 -8.40
C LEU A 258 10.39 -8.17 -9.14
N THR A 259 11.66 -7.93 -9.43
CA THR A 259 12.09 -6.78 -10.21
C THR A 259 12.52 -7.21 -11.60
N ASP A 260 11.83 -6.71 -12.63
CA ASP A 260 12.24 -6.80 -14.03
C ASP A 260 12.35 -5.39 -14.61
N PRO A 261 13.53 -4.96 -15.09
CA PRO A 261 13.70 -3.62 -15.67
C PRO A 261 12.83 -3.34 -16.89
N SER A 262 12.29 -4.37 -17.53
CA SER A 262 11.54 -4.27 -18.79
C SER A 262 10.02 -4.37 -18.60
N ASN A 263 9.57 -4.87 -17.45
CA ASN A 263 8.16 -5.15 -17.17
C ASN A 263 7.66 -4.35 -15.95
N PRO A 264 6.35 -4.03 -15.89
CA PRO A 264 5.75 -3.47 -14.69
C PRO A 264 6.02 -4.34 -13.46
N ARG A 265 6.18 -3.70 -12.31
CA ARG A 265 6.32 -4.40 -11.03
C ARG A 265 5.03 -5.13 -10.70
N TYR A 266 5.14 -6.37 -10.33
CA TYR A 266 4.02 -7.20 -9.92
C TYR A 266 4.43 -8.10 -8.76
N ALA A 267 3.43 -8.55 -8.01
CA ALA A 267 3.59 -9.51 -6.94
C ALA A 267 3.18 -10.91 -7.42
N GLN A 268 3.83 -11.93 -6.90
CA GLN A 268 3.43 -13.33 -7.07
C GLN A 268 3.35 -14.02 -5.72
N ILE A 269 2.53 -15.04 -5.62
CA ILE A 269 2.54 -15.92 -4.45
C ILE A 269 3.54 -17.04 -4.69
N ALA A 270 4.40 -17.26 -3.71
CA ALA A 270 5.35 -18.35 -3.68
C ALA A 270 5.10 -19.23 -2.46
N VAL A 271 5.48 -20.51 -2.55
CA VAL A 271 5.34 -21.49 -1.48
C VAL A 271 6.69 -22.06 -1.10
N SER A 272 6.95 -22.10 0.20
CA SER A 272 8.11 -22.72 0.82
C SER A 272 7.68 -23.93 1.64
N ASN A 273 8.39 -25.04 1.52
CA ASN A 273 8.16 -26.25 2.31
C ASN A 273 9.09 -26.28 3.51
N ARG A 274 8.56 -26.76 4.64
CA ARG A 274 9.31 -26.94 5.88
C ARG A 274 9.94 -28.33 5.93
N SER A 275 11.26 -28.36 6.19
CA SER A 275 12.02 -29.57 6.49
C SER A 275 12.81 -29.37 7.76
N ASP A 276 12.68 -30.26 8.75
CA ASP A 276 13.38 -30.23 10.05
C ASP A 276 13.25 -28.88 10.75
N ALA A 277 12.39 -28.13 10.86
CA ALA A 277 12.25 -26.78 11.43
C ALA A 277 12.83 -25.63 10.59
N ALA A 278 13.35 -25.88 9.38
CA ALA A 278 13.82 -24.87 8.45
C ALA A 278 12.87 -24.72 7.25
N TRP A 279 12.69 -23.50 6.80
CA TRP A 279 11.95 -23.17 5.57
C TRP A 279 12.89 -23.26 4.37
N GLY A 280 12.48 -23.98 3.33
CA GLY A 280 13.20 -24.10 2.09
C GLY A 280 13.09 -22.86 1.20
N LYS A 281 13.74 -22.90 0.03
CA LYS A 281 13.58 -21.88 -0.99
C LYS A 281 12.10 -21.83 -1.46
N ALA A 282 11.53 -20.65 -1.52
CA ALA A 282 10.20 -20.48 -2.06
C ALA A 282 10.17 -20.68 -3.58
N THR A 283 9.12 -21.29 -4.08
CA THR A 283 8.85 -21.51 -5.50
C THR A 283 7.53 -20.87 -5.87
N LYS A 284 7.47 -20.22 -7.04
CA LYS A 284 6.24 -19.59 -7.53
C LYS A 284 5.09 -20.60 -7.56
N LEU A 285 3.95 -20.19 -7.06
CA LEU A 285 2.70 -20.94 -7.16
C LEU A 285 1.98 -20.55 -8.45
N GLU A 286 1.74 -21.50 -9.32
CA GLU A 286 1.02 -21.24 -10.58
C GLU A 286 -0.49 -21.20 -10.34
N ILE A 287 -1.01 -19.99 -10.10
CA ILE A 287 -2.43 -19.74 -9.81
C ILE A 287 -3.21 -19.51 -11.11
N SER A 288 -2.65 -18.73 -12.03
CA SER A 288 -3.27 -18.31 -13.26
C SER A 288 -2.25 -18.27 -14.39
N ARG A 289 -2.73 -18.28 -15.64
CA ARG A 289 -1.92 -18.02 -16.83
C ARG A 289 -1.68 -16.53 -17.06
N ASP A 290 -2.34 -15.67 -16.30
CA ASP A 290 -2.10 -14.22 -16.33
C ASP A 290 -0.74 -13.91 -15.71
N THR A 291 0.12 -13.26 -16.49
CA THR A 291 1.51 -12.93 -16.09
C THR A 291 1.68 -11.43 -15.83
N LEU A 292 0.60 -10.64 -15.96
CA LEU A 292 0.66 -9.18 -15.81
C LEU A 292 0.01 -8.71 -14.51
N SER A 293 -0.93 -9.49 -13.96
CA SER A 293 -1.60 -9.16 -12.70
C SER A 293 -0.76 -9.53 -11.49
N SER A 294 -1.00 -8.81 -10.40
CA SER A 294 -0.43 -9.10 -9.09
C SER A 294 -1.26 -10.15 -8.35
N PHE A 295 -0.57 -11.03 -7.64
CA PHE A 295 -1.13 -12.05 -6.75
C PHE A 295 -0.42 -11.91 -5.40
N ALA A 296 -1.14 -11.49 -4.36
CA ALA A 296 -0.55 -11.12 -3.08
C ALA A 296 -1.43 -11.55 -1.89
N HIS A 297 -0.91 -11.34 -0.69
CA HIS A 297 -1.63 -11.50 0.58
C HIS A 297 -2.31 -12.86 0.72
N PRO A 298 -1.55 -13.97 0.67
CA PRO A 298 -2.12 -15.32 0.76
C PRO A 298 -2.75 -15.60 2.14
N ALA A 299 -3.83 -16.36 2.15
CA ALA A 299 -4.45 -16.90 3.37
C ALA A 299 -5.06 -18.28 3.09
N VAL A 300 -4.76 -19.25 3.93
CA VAL A 300 -5.32 -20.60 3.80
C VAL A 300 -6.61 -20.70 4.62
N SER A 301 -7.67 -21.26 4.03
CA SER A 301 -8.92 -21.51 4.75
C SER A 301 -8.73 -22.49 5.90
N PRO A 302 -9.54 -22.42 6.99
CA PRO A 302 -9.39 -23.31 8.15
C PRO A 302 -9.51 -24.81 7.85
N ASP A 303 -10.21 -25.17 6.78
CA ASP A 303 -10.34 -26.56 6.31
C ASP A 303 -9.16 -27.01 5.41
N GLY A 304 -8.22 -26.10 5.10
CA GLY A 304 -7.05 -26.37 4.27
C GLY A 304 -7.34 -26.55 2.78
N ASN A 305 -8.58 -26.36 2.34
CA ASN A 305 -8.98 -26.65 0.97
C ASN A 305 -8.78 -25.49 0.00
N TRP A 306 -8.67 -24.27 0.50
CA TRP A 306 -8.63 -23.05 -0.31
C TRP A 306 -7.48 -22.14 0.07
N LEU A 307 -6.83 -21.58 -0.94
CA LEU A 307 -5.97 -20.42 -0.81
C LEU A 307 -6.75 -19.19 -1.26
N TYR A 308 -6.92 -18.25 -0.34
CA TYR A 308 -7.46 -16.90 -0.62
C TYR A 308 -6.29 -15.97 -0.87
N PHE A 309 -6.50 -15.00 -1.73
CA PHE A 309 -5.45 -14.04 -2.10
C PHE A 309 -6.08 -12.77 -2.70
N THR A 310 -5.26 -11.75 -2.81
CA THR A 310 -5.61 -10.47 -3.43
C THR A 310 -5.04 -10.39 -4.84
N SER A 311 -5.82 -9.90 -5.81
CA SER A 311 -5.36 -9.73 -7.20
C SER A 311 -6.16 -8.67 -7.96
N ASP A 312 -5.48 -7.94 -8.85
CA ASP A 312 -6.05 -7.04 -9.85
C ASP A 312 -6.36 -7.74 -11.18
N MET A 313 -6.46 -9.05 -11.15
CA MET A 313 -6.71 -9.91 -12.31
C MET A 313 -8.04 -9.55 -13.00
N PRO A 314 -8.09 -9.58 -14.34
CA PRO A 314 -9.32 -9.29 -15.11
C PRO A 314 -10.51 -10.15 -14.66
N GLY A 315 -11.68 -9.54 -14.60
CA GLY A 315 -12.94 -10.18 -14.16
C GLY A 315 -13.28 -9.91 -12.70
N GLY A 316 -12.50 -9.06 -12.02
CA GLY A 316 -12.82 -8.53 -10.69
C GLY A 316 -13.89 -7.43 -10.70
N LYS A 317 -14.12 -6.83 -9.54
CA LYS A 317 -15.10 -5.75 -9.33
C LYS A 317 -14.48 -4.37 -9.46
N GLY A 318 -13.20 -4.25 -9.09
CA GLY A 318 -12.57 -2.95 -9.01
C GLY A 318 -11.05 -2.98 -9.12
N GLY A 319 -10.39 -2.44 -8.12
CA GLY A 319 -8.94 -2.41 -8.00
C GLY A 319 -8.38 -3.79 -7.66
N LEU A 320 -7.99 -3.97 -6.41
CA LEU A 320 -7.58 -5.25 -5.88
C LEU A 320 -8.78 -5.97 -5.25
N ASP A 321 -9.10 -7.14 -5.73
CA ASP A 321 -10.19 -7.98 -5.23
C ASP A 321 -9.66 -9.18 -4.44
N ILE A 322 -10.48 -9.74 -3.57
CA ILE A 322 -10.22 -11.04 -2.94
C ILE A 322 -10.74 -12.16 -3.84
N TRP A 323 -9.84 -13.07 -4.15
CA TRP A 323 -10.06 -14.28 -4.94
C TRP A 323 -9.72 -15.51 -4.10
N ARG A 324 -10.14 -16.68 -4.57
CA ARG A 324 -9.69 -17.95 -4.02
C ARG A 324 -9.41 -18.98 -5.10
N VAL A 325 -8.56 -19.92 -4.76
CA VAL A 325 -8.24 -21.07 -5.61
C VAL A 325 -8.21 -22.34 -4.72
N ARG A 326 -8.67 -23.44 -5.27
CA ARG A 326 -8.69 -24.72 -4.55
C ARG A 326 -7.28 -25.30 -4.48
N LEU A 327 -6.85 -25.68 -3.28
CA LEU A 327 -5.62 -26.45 -3.04
C LEU A 327 -5.94 -27.94 -3.14
N THR A 328 -5.35 -28.64 -4.11
CA THR A 328 -5.54 -30.07 -4.31
C THR A 328 -4.18 -30.73 -4.51
N GLY A 329 -3.62 -31.31 -3.43
CA GLY A 329 -2.38 -32.07 -3.50
C GLY A 329 -1.17 -31.28 -4.04
N GLY A 330 -1.07 -29.98 -3.72
CA GLY A 330 -0.01 -29.09 -4.19
C GLY A 330 -0.24 -28.46 -5.57
N THR A 331 -1.37 -28.74 -6.20
CA THR A 331 -1.80 -28.09 -7.45
C THR A 331 -2.95 -27.13 -7.19
N THR A 332 -3.06 -26.09 -8.02
CA THR A 332 -4.16 -25.13 -7.96
C THR A 332 -5.27 -25.51 -8.94
N GLY A 333 -6.53 -25.30 -8.54
CA GLY A 333 -7.74 -25.51 -9.38
C GLY A 333 -8.18 -24.22 -10.06
N GLY A 334 -9.46 -24.14 -10.40
CA GLY A 334 -10.06 -22.92 -10.96
C GLY A 334 -10.06 -21.75 -9.96
N VAL A 335 -9.83 -20.55 -10.46
CA VAL A 335 -9.81 -19.32 -9.68
C VAL A 335 -11.22 -18.74 -9.61
N GLU A 336 -11.65 -18.32 -8.42
CA GLU A 336 -12.97 -17.76 -8.16
C GLU A 336 -12.85 -16.37 -7.50
N ASN A 337 -13.51 -15.36 -8.07
CA ASN A 337 -13.70 -14.07 -7.41
C ASN A 337 -14.79 -14.20 -6.34
N LEU A 338 -14.57 -13.64 -5.15
CA LEU A 338 -15.57 -13.74 -4.08
C LEU A 338 -16.85 -12.92 -4.36
N GLY A 339 -16.76 -11.91 -5.21
CA GLY A 339 -17.89 -11.06 -5.56
C GLY A 339 -18.45 -10.28 -4.37
N GLU A 340 -19.67 -9.78 -4.55
CA GLU A 340 -20.40 -9.08 -3.47
C GLU A 340 -20.90 -10.08 -2.40
N PRO A 341 -20.93 -9.67 -1.13
CA PRO A 341 -20.66 -8.31 -0.64
C PRO A 341 -19.19 -8.06 -0.27
N ILE A 342 -18.26 -8.97 -0.57
CA ILE A 342 -16.84 -8.85 -0.19
C ILE A 342 -16.15 -7.78 -1.05
N ASN A 343 -16.16 -7.97 -2.38
CA ASN A 343 -15.44 -7.13 -3.32
C ASN A 343 -16.27 -5.93 -3.78
N THR A 344 -15.60 -4.77 -3.88
CA THR A 344 -16.15 -3.47 -4.27
C THR A 344 -15.42 -2.91 -5.51
N PRO A 345 -15.80 -1.74 -6.03
CA PRO A 345 -15.01 -1.05 -7.05
C PRO A 345 -13.65 -0.52 -6.61
N GLU A 346 -13.35 -0.50 -5.31
CA GLU A 346 -12.07 -0.07 -4.74
C GLU A 346 -11.20 -1.30 -4.42
N ASP A 347 -10.42 -1.27 -3.34
CA ASP A 347 -9.47 -2.34 -3.01
C ASP A 347 -9.93 -3.17 -1.80
N GLU A 348 -9.82 -4.50 -1.92
CA GLU A 348 -9.98 -5.48 -0.86
C GLU A 348 -8.72 -6.32 -0.73
N GLU A 349 -8.11 -6.30 0.46
CA GLU A 349 -6.78 -6.84 0.68
C GLU A 349 -6.66 -7.62 2.00
N PHE A 350 -5.56 -8.34 2.15
CA PHE A 350 -5.16 -9.04 3.39
C PHE A 350 -6.25 -9.95 3.98
N PRO A 351 -6.77 -10.91 3.21
CA PRO A 351 -7.68 -11.90 3.77
C PRO A 351 -7.00 -12.70 4.87
N THR A 352 -7.73 -13.03 5.93
CA THR A 352 -7.30 -13.97 6.98
C THR A 352 -8.52 -14.62 7.62
N PHE A 353 -8.32 -15.73 8.32
CA PHE A 353 -9.40 -16.47 8.92
C PHE A 353 -9.24 -16.63 10.41
N ARG A 354 -10.37 -16.64 11.12
CA ARG A 354 -10.46 -17.27 12.42
C ARG A 354 -10.73 -18.77 12.27
N PRO A 355 -10.40 -19.60 13.29
CA PRO A 355 -10.68 -21.03 13.26
C PRO A 355 -12.17 -21.39 13.08
N ASN A 356 -13.09 -20.48 13.44
CA ASN A 356 -14.53 -20.64 13.24
C ASN A 356 -15.02 -20.41 11.80
N GLY A 357 -14.11 -20.01 10.89
CA GLY A 357 -14.42 -19.76 9.49
C GLY A 357 -14.76 -18.30 9.14
N ASP A 358 -14.85 -17.38 10.12
CA ASP A 358 -15.05 -15.97 9.84
C ASP A 358 -13.86 -15.44 9.03
N LEU A 359 -14.15 -14.80 7.89
CA LEU A 359 -13.17 -14.13 7.05
C LEU A 359 -12.98 -12.70 7.51
N TYR A 360 -11.75 -12.33 7.78
CA TYR A 360 -11.34 -10.94 8.01
C TYR A 360 -10.58 -10.45 6.78
N PHE A 361 -10.82 -9.24 6.38
CA PHE A 361 -10.12 -8.59 5.26
C PHE A 361 -10.09 -7.09 5.47
N SER A 362 -9.28 -6.38 4.69
CA SER A 362 -9.19 -4.93 4.75
C SER A 362 -9.68 -4.32 3.46
N SER A 363 -10.42 -3.22 3.56
CA SER A 363 -11.00 -2.54 2.40
C SER A 363 -11.06 -1.03 2.59
N ASN A 364 -10.91 -0.30 1.50
CA ASN A 364 -11.19 1.13 1.42
C ASN A 364 -12.51 1.43 0.65
N GLY A 365 -13.21 0.39 0.18
CA GLY A 365 -14.43 0.51 -0.61
C GLY A 365 -15.75 0.41 0.18
N HIS A 366 -15.74 -0.19 1.37
CA HIS A 366 -16.94 -0.35 2.21
C HIS A 366 -17.26 0.86 3.09
N GLY A 367 -16.46 1.91 3.02
CA GLY A 367 -16.49 3.01 3.97
C GLY A 367 -15.84 2.63 5.30
N GLY A 368 -15.57 3.63 6.14
CA GLY A 368 -14.88 3.36 7.40
C GLY A 368 -14.29 4.62 8.02
N LEU A 369 -13.17 4.47 8.70
CA LEU A 369 -12.52 5.53 9.44
C LEU A 369 -11.35 6.18 8.68
N GLY A 370 -10.82 5.52 7.65
CA GLY A 370 -9.61 6.05 7.04
C GLY A 370 -9.22 5.48 5.70
N GLY A 371 -8.07 4.84 5.67
CA GLY A 371 -7.56 4.13 4.51
C GLY A 371 -8.17 2.75 4.38
N LEU A 372 -7.34 1.71 4.51
CA LEU A 372 -7.83 0.34 4.65
C LEU A 372 -8.40 0.15 6.06
N ASP A 373 -9.67 -0.23 6.15
CA ASP A 373 -10.31 -0.63 7.39
C ASP A 373 -10.55 -2.14 7.39
N ILE A 374 -10.37 -2.79 8.54
CA ILE A 374 -10.65 -4.21 8.73
C ILE A 374 -12.16 -4.45 8.79
N PHE A 375 -12.63 -5.42 8.02
CA PHE A 375 -14.00 -5.93 8.01
C PHE A 375 -14.05 -7.39 8.39
N ILE A 376 -15.19 -7.81 8.93
CA ILE A 376 -15.47 -9.20 9.30
C ILE A 376 -16.61 -9.70 8.44
N ALA A 377 -16.36 -10.71 7.64
CA ALA A 377 -17.37 -11.38 6.85
C ALA A 377 -17.78 -12.70 7.53
N LYS A 378 -18.99 -12.75 8.05
CA LYS A 378 -19.57 -13.91 8.71
C LYS A 378 -20.57 -14.57 7.79
N VAL A 379 -20.52 -15.88 7.68
CA VAL A 379 -21.53 -16.63 6.92
C VAL A 379 -22.79 -16.74 7.78
N GLY A 380 -23.88 -16.16 7.32
CA GLY A 380 -25.19 -16.23 7.97
C GLY A 380 -25.89 -17.58 7.75
N ASN A 381 -27.04 -17.76 8.42
CA ASN A 381 -27.90 -18.92 8.23
C ASN A 381 -28.48 -19.03 6.79
N ASP A 382 -28.47 -17.95 6.06
CA ASP A 382 -28.84 -17.83 4.64
C ASP A 382 -27.71 -18.23 3.67
N HIS A 383 -26.58 -18.68 4.21
CA HIS A 383 -25.35 -19.02 3.47
C HIS A 383 -24.72 -17.83 2.71
N HIS A 384 -25.07 -16.59 3.05
CA HIS A 384 -24.46 -15.37 2.52
C HIS A 384 -23.52 -14.73 3.54
N TYR A 385 -22.55 -13.98 3.03
CA TYR A 385 -21.68 -13.17 3.88
C TYR A 385 -22.42 -11.92 4.38
N HIS A 386 -22.32 -11.69 5.67
CA HIS A 386 -22.74 -10.45 6.33
C HIS A 386 -21.52 -9.72 6.86
N LEU A 387 -21.37 -8.45 6.47
CA LEU A 387 -20.21 -7.65 6.83
C LEU A 387 -20.45 -6.90 8.14
N GLU A 388 -19.41 -6.88 8.97
CA GLU A 388 -19.35 -6.13 10.22
C GLU A 388 -18.09 -5.25 10.21
N HIS A 389 -18.24 -3.97 10.57
CA HIS A 389 -17.13 -3.06 10.80
C HIS A 389 -16.86 -2.99 12.31
N PRO A 390 -15.70 -3.46 12.81
CA PRO A 390 -15.44 -3.58 14.25
C PRO A 390 -15.23 -2.24 14.98
N GLY A 391 -15.08 -1.14 14.25
CA GLY A 391 -14.98 0.20 14.81
C GLY A 391 -13.60 0.55 15.40
N TYR A 392 -13.53 1.79 15.93
CA TYR A 392 -12.37 2.28 16.65
C TYR A 392 -12.29 1.63 18.04
N PRO A 393 -11.10 1.25 18.59
CA PRO A 393 -9.76 1.53 18.07
C PRO A 393 -9.15 0.41 17.20
N LEU A 394 -9.88 -0.67 16.86
CA LEU A 394 -9.30 -1.69 15.96
C LEU A 394 -9.00 -1.04 14.62
N ASN A 395 -10.00 -0.41 14.02
CA ASN A 395 -9.78 0.47 12.87
C ASN A 395 -9.44 1.90 13.31
N SER A 396 -8.68 2.61 12.49
CA SER A 396 -8.21 3.97 12.72
C SER A 396 -8.35 4.82 11.44
N GLN A 397 -7.79 6.02 11.43
CA GLN A 397 -7.71 6.83 10.22
C GLN A 397 -6.68 6.31 9.22
N GLY A 398 -5.67 5.54 9.65
CA GLY A 398 -4.64 4.95 8.79
C GLY A 398 -5.13 3.73 8.01
N ASP A 399 -4.18 3.00 7.47
CA ASP A 399 -4.42 1.67 6.91
C ASP A 399 -4.28 0.64 8.04
N ASP A 400 -5.32 -0.18 8.26
CA ASP A 400 -5.40 -1.23 9.28
C ASP A 400 -5.62 -2.57 8.60
N PHE A 401 -4.72 -3.56 8.78
CA PHE A 401 -4.73 -4.77 7.97
C PHE A 401 -3.97 -5.96 8.60
N GLY A 402 -4.09 -7.12 7.98
CA GLY A 402 -3.25 -8.29 8.25
C GLY A 402 -3.40 -8.81 9.66
N MET A 403 -4.63 -9.16 10.08
CA MET A 403 -4.89 -9.72 11.40
C MET A 403 -4.41 -11.16 11.53
N THR A 404 -3.97 -11.50 12.74
CA THR A 404 -3.73 -12.90 13.16
C THR A 404 -4.28 -13.11 14.56
N PHE A 405 -4.71 -14.33 14.87
CA PHE A 405 -5.43 -14.65 16.09
C PHE A 405 -4.70 -15.70 16.92
N GLU A 406 -4.74 -15.56 18.23
CA GLU A 406 -4.28 -16.59 19.16
C GLU A 406 -5.38 -17.66 19.32
N GLY A 407 -5.54 -18.49 18.31
CA GLY A 407 -6.55 -19.54 18.24
C GLY A 407 -7.98 -19.00 18.30
N ILE A 408 -8.77 -19.54 19.21
CA ILE A 408 -10.16 -19.12 19.41
C ILE A 408 -10.31 -17.86 20.28
N HIS A 409 -9.21 -17.37 20.86
CA HIS A 409 -9.24 -16.18 21.72
C HIS A 409 -9.48 -14.90 20.91
N ASN A 410 -10.18 -13.93 21.53
CA ASN A 410 -10.44 -12.64 20.94
C ASN A 410 -9.25 -11.69 21.09
N ARG A 411 -8.07 -12.17 20.80
CA ARG A 411 -6.81 -11.40 20.85
C ARG A 411 -5.83 -11.88 19.80
N GLY A 412 -4.89 -11.03 19.45
CA GLY A 412 -3.87 -11.30 18.45
C GLY A 412 -3.12 -10.05 18.07
N PHE A 413 -2.67 -10.02 16.81
CA PHE A 413 -1.89 -8.91 16.27
C PHE A 413 -2.43 -8.48 14.91
N PHE A 414 -2.13 -7.27 14.52
CA PHE A 414 -2.44 -6.71 13.20
C PHE A 414 -1.46 -5.60 12.85
N SER A 415 -1.55 -5.09 11.64
CA SER A 415 -0.71 -4.01 11.12
C SER A 415 -1.48 -2.71 11.04
N SER A 416 -0.81 -1.60 11.33
CA SER A 416 -1.39 -0.27 11.14
C SER A 416 -0.30 0.79 10.95
N ASN A 417 -0.57 1.78 10.08
CA ASN A 417 0.26 2.97 9.94
C ASN A 417 -0.30 4.19 10.70
N ARG A 418 -1.26 3.94 11.60
CA ARG A 418 -1.83 4.99 12.46
C ARG A 418 -0.75 5.78 13.16
N ASN A 419 -0.87 7.12 13.11
CA ASN A 419 0.06 8.04 13.78
C ASN A 419 1.52 7.99 13.29
N ASP A 420 1.84 7.32 12.18
CA ASP A 420 3.13 7.44 11.53
C ASP A 420 3.07 8.46 10.39
N GLY A 421 3.69 9.61 10.57
CA GLY A 421 3.67 10.70 9.57
C GLY A 421 4.39 10.37 8.24
N ARG A 422 5.07 9.22 8.17
CA ARG A 422 5.71 8.70 6.94
C ARG A 422 4.80 7.71 6.21
N GLY A 423 3.71 7.26 6.86
CA GLY A 423 2.84 6.20 6.37
C GLY A 423 3.44 4.79 6.52
N TRP A 424 4.37 4.61 7.47
CA TRP A 424 5.01 3.32 7.70
C TRP A 424 4.19 2.44 8.65
N ASP A 425 4.14 1.16 8.34
CA ASP A 425 3.35 0.18 9.06
C ASP A 425 4.06 -0.34 10.30
N HIS A 426 3.28 -0.60 11.34
CA HIS A 426 3.74 -1.15 12.61
C HIS A 426 2.77 -2.21 13.12
N ILE A 427 3.30 -3.13 13.92
CA ILE A 427 2.51 -4.20 14.53
C ILE A 427 1.88 -3.71 15.84
N TYR A 428 0.59 -3.97 15.97
CA TYR A 428 -0.23 -3.71 17.15
C TYR A 428 -0.84 -5.01 17.66
N SER A 429 -1.04 -5.11 18.97
CA SER A 429 -1.90 -6.13 19.54
C SER A 429 -3.33 -5.63 19.64
N PHE A 430 -4.27 -6.56 19.59
CA PHE A 430 -5.66 -6.30 19.93
C PHE A 430 -6.16 -7.33 20.94
N GLU A 431 -7.15 -6.91 21.74
CA GLU A 431 -7.91 -7.76 22.66
C GLU A 431 -9.34 -7.21 22.73
N LEU A 432 -10.35 -8.14 22.73
CA LEU A 432 -11.77 -7.82 22.78
C LEU A 432 -12.41 -8.43 24.05
#